data_b4b549c660cbc604edb6a5964f46b81a
#
_entry.id   b4b549c660cbc604edb6a5964f46b81a
#
_cell.length_a   1.000
_cell.length_b   1.000
_cell.length_c   1.000
_cell.angle_alpha   90.00
_cell.angle_beta   90.00
_cell.angle_gamma   90.00
#
_symmetry.space_group_name_H-M   'P 1'
#
loop_
_entity.id
_entity.type
_entity.pdbx_description
1 polymer ?
#
loop_
_entity_poly.entity_id
_entity_poly.type
_entity_poly.pdbx_seq_one_letter_code
_entity_poly.pdbx_strand_id
1 'polypeptide(L)'
;LDVVNVYTTYTDNNGNGNSQPEALVKTYAAGDFTIGDKGLPVTDIMVTLGEASSAAGISNYGVGDNYLMRLELVLTDGRSFSSSSTSGSLQGSYFASPFSWGVPILCQPVDGDYLIDMQDSFGDGWQTDAGNGGSGLKAVLTLADGSTLIEEVGMCSPYGSDNIGSAMDPAMGICTGPASTSFYGATATITIPAGTQLAVWQWPEIGRASCR
;
A
#
# COMPACT_ATOMS: atom_id res chain seq x y z
N LEU A 1 -16.75 23.03 17.72
CA LEU A 1 -15.37 22.67 17.46
C LEU A 1 -14.47 23.80 17.93
N ASP A 2 -13.43 23.49 18.68
CA ASP A 2 -12.34 24.40 19.02
C ASP A 2 -11.12 24.06 18.18
N VAL A 3 -10.54 22.88 18.42
CA VAL A 3 -9.38 22.42 17.66
C VAL A 3 -9.47 20.91 17.37
N VAL A 4 -8.71 20.48 16.38
CA VAL A 4 -8.37 19.07 16.15
C VAL A 4 -6.85 18.92 16.24
N ASN A 5 -6.39 18.16 17.22
CA ASN A 5 -4.99 17.81 17.41
C ASN A 5 -4.69 16.50 16.69
N VAL A 6 -3.55 16.45 16.03
CA VAL A 6 -3.03 15.26 15.36
C VAL A 6 -1.77 14.83 16.09
N TYR A 7 -1.78 13.63 16.60
CA TYR A 7 -0.65 13.02 17.30
C TYR A 7 -0.06 11.87 16.49
N THR A 8 1.20 11.57 16.73
CA THR A 8 1.88 10.40 16.19
C THR A 8 2.59 9.62 17.28
N THR A 9 2.58 8.30 17.17
CA THR A 9 3.43 7.38 17.91
C THR A 9 4.27 6.61 16.90
N TYR A 10 5.56 6.49 17.13
CA TYR A 10 6.44 5.71 16.25
C TYR A 10 6.80 4.38 16.88
N THR A 11 6.61 3.29 16.14
CA THR A 11 6.99 1.93 16.53
C THR A 11 8.08 1.41 15.60
N ASP A 12 9.24 1.13 16.16
CA ASP A 12 10.33 0.43 15.53
C ASP A 12 10.04 -1.07 15.55
N ASN A 13 9.75 -1.64 14.41
CA ASN A 13 9.52 -3.08 14.24
C ASN A 13 10.79 -3.83 13.80
N ASN A 14 11.88 -3.10 13.54
CA ASN A 14 13.16 -3.66 13.13
C ASN A 14 14.11 -3.93 14.31
N GLY A 15 13.72 -3.56 15.53
CA GLY A 15 14.49 -3.83 16.74
C GLY A 15 15.70 -2.92 16.94
N ASN A 16 15.70 -1.73 16.33
CA ASN A 16 16.79 -0.74 16.50
C ASN A 16 16.70 0.01 17.84
N GLY A 17 15.60 -0.18 18.58
CA GLY A 17 15.39 0.40 19.91
C GLY A 17 15.03 1.88 19.88
N ASN A 18 14.50 2.39 18.77
CA ASN A 18 14.18 3.81 18.59
C ASN A 18 12.68 4.13 18.57
N SER A 19 11.80 3.24 19.06
CA SER A 19 10.40 3.52 19.26
C SER A 19 10.20 4.78 20.12
N GLN A 20 9.26 5.64 19.72
CA GLN A 20 9.00 6.90 20.39
C GLN A 20 7.55 6.98 20.88
N PRO A 21 7.34 7.58 22.06
CA PRO A 21 6.01 7.81 22.62
C PRO A 21 5.23 8.80 21.74
N GLU A 22 3.95 8.94 22.08
CA GLU A 22 3.07 9.87 21.38
C GLU A 22 3.57 11.33 21.47
N ALA A 23 3.55 12.01 20.33
CA ALA A 23 3.92 13.41 20.18
C ALA A 23 2.88 14.17 19.34
N LEU A 24 2.66 15.45 19.64
CA LEU A 24 1.81 16.32 18.85
C LEU A 24 2.52 16.69 17.54
N VAL A 25 1.86 16.42 16.41
CA VAL A 25 2.35 16.77 15.09
C VAL A 25 1.82 18.12 14.65
N LYS A 26 0.49 18.30 14.76
CA LYS A 26 -0.20 19.47 14.19
C LYS A 26 -1.52 19.72 14.90
N THR A 27 -1.92 21.00 14.94
CA THR A 27 -3.23 21.41 15.43
C THR A 27 -3.95 22.16 14.31
N TYR A 28 -5.20 21.80 14.08
CA TYR A 28 -6.12 22.49 13.19
C TYR A 28 -7.11 23.28 14.02
N ALA A 29 -7.13 24.60 13.84
CA ALA A 29 -8.06 25.47 14.53
C ALA A 29 -9.46 25.43 13.90
N ALA A 30 -10.48 25.89 14.59
CA ALA A 30 -11.85 25.94 14.08
C ALA A 30 -11.96 26.67 12.70
N GLY A 31 -11.10 27.67 12.48
CA GLY A 31 -11.06 28.43 11.22
C GLY A 31 -10.51 27.66 10.01
N ASP A 32 -9.87 26.51 10.22
CA ASP A 32 -9.36 25.64 9.16
C ASP A 32 -10.45 24.71 8.59
N PHE A 33 -11.67 24.79 9.15
CA PHE A 33 -12.79 23.98 8.75
C PHE A 33 -13.82 24.79 7.95
N THR A 34 -14.38 24.17 6.95
CA THR A 34 -15.54 24.68 6.20
C THR A 34 -16.79 23.89 6.58
N ILE A 35 -17.96 24.42 6.25
CA ILE A 35 -19.21 23.66 6.46
C ILE A 35 -19.46 22.80 5.22
N GLY A 36 -19.46 21.49 5.42
CA GLY A 36 -19.77 20.53 4.37
C GLY A 36 -21.26 20.38 4.09
N ASP A 37 -21.61 19.55 3.13
CA ASP A 37 -23.00 19.36 2.62
C ASP A 37 -24.00 18.91 3.69
N LYS A 38 -23.51 18.28 4.76
CA LYS A 38 -24.34 17.81 5.89
C LYS A 38 -24.44 18.83 7.03
N GLY A 39 -23.96 20.06 6.83
CA GLY A 39 -23.95 21.10 7.84
C GLY A 39 -22.95 20.90 8.97
N LEU A 40 -21.98 20.01 8.79
CA LEU A 40 -20.92 19.71 9.77
C LEU A 40 -19.58 20.32 9.31
N PRO A 41 -18.69 20.68 10.27
CA PRO A 41 -17.34 21.11 9.93
C PRO A 41 -16.55 19.99 9.24
N VAL A 42 -15.91 20.32 8.12
CA VAL A 42 -15.05 19.41 7.33
C VAL A 42 -13.74 20.10 6.99
N THR A 43 -12.65 19.33 6.97
CA THR A 43 -11.35 19.76 6.46
C THR A 43 -10.54 18.53 6.03
N ASP A 44 -9.57 18.76 5.17
CA ASP A 44 -8.56 17.74 4.82
C ASP A 44 -7.42 17.80 5.85
N ILE A 45 -7.26 16.71 6.59
CA ILE A 45 -6.15 16.57 7.54
C ILE A 45 -4.98 15.93 6.82
N MET A 46 -3.94 16.73 6.57
CA MET A 46 -2.74 16.28 5.88
C MET A 46 -1.53 16.33 6.82
N VAL A 47 -0.84 15.21 6.93
CA VAL A 47 0.42 15.07 7.67
C VAL A 47 1.43 14.40 6.73
N THR A 48 2.54 15.07 6.52
CA THR A 48 3.67 14.50 5.77
C THR A 48 4.51 13.59 6.65
N LEU A 49 5.21 12.64 6.05
CA LEU A 49 6.18 11.79 6.77
C LEU A 49 7.23 12.62 7.50
N GLY A 50 7.70 13.72 6.89
CA GLY A 50 8.65 14.63 7.51
C GLY A 50 8.11 15.32 8.76
N GLU A 51 6.84 15.76 8.75
CA GLU A 51 6.19 16.34 9.94
C GLU A 51 6.05 15.30 11.06
N ALA A 52 5.58 14.08 10.72
CA ALA A 52 5.43 13.01 11.69
C ALA A 52 6.78 12.58 12.30
N SER A 53 7.82 12.42 11.47
CA SER A 53 9.16 12.06 11.91
C SER A 53 9.78 13.14 12.79
N SER A 54 9.63 14.41 12.40
CA SER A 54 10.13 15.55 13.18
C SER A 54 9.45 15.63 14.55
N ALA A 55 8.13 15.47 14.61
CA ALA A 55 7.37 15.49 15.86
C ALA A 55 7.77 14.33 16.79
N ALA A 56 7.97 13.15 16.23
CA ALA A 56 8.44 11.97 16.97
C ALA A 56 9.93 12.01 17.31
N GLY A 57 10.71 12.99 16.79
CA GLY A 57 12.17 13.03 16.99
C GLY A 57 12.92 11.91 16.25
N ILE A 58 12.35 11.40 15.16
CA ILE A 58 12.91 10.32 14.36
C ILE A 58 13.63 10.90 13.14
N SER A 59 14.91 10.61 13.01
CA SER A 59 15.72 10.97 11.84
C SER A 59 16.02 9.77 10.92
N ASN A 60 15.82 8.55 11.42
CA ASN A 60 16.06 7.32 10.66
C ASN A 60 14.95 6.31 10.96
N TYR A 61 14.26 5.89 9.93
CA TYR A 61 13.20 4.88 9.99
C TYR A 61 13.46 3.79 8.98
N GLY A 62 13.01 2.59 9.27
CA GLY A 62 13.16 1.41 8.41
C GLY A 62 11.85 0.95 7.82
N VAL A 63 11.96 0.15 6.77
CA VAL A 63 10.83 -0.58 6.21
C VAL A 63 10.25 -1.51 7.26
N GLY A 64 8.92 -1.52 7.38
CA GLY A 64 8.22 -2.30 8.40
C GLY A 64 7.94 -1.54 9.68
N ASP A 65 8.61 -0.41 9.92
CA ASP A 65 8.26 0.47 11.03
C ASP A 65 6.87 1.09 10.81
N ASN A 66 6.26 1.60 11.87
CA ASN A 66 4.90 2.09 11.80
C ASN A 66 4.73 3.41 12.55
N TYR A 67 4.03 4.36 11.92
CA TYR A 67 3.49 5.52 12.58
C TYR A 67 2.02 5.28 12.89
N LEU A 68 1.63 5.34 14.17
CA LEU A 68 0.23 5.36 14.58
C LEU A 68 -0.19 6.82 14.68
N MET A 69 -1.09 7.23 13.81
CA MET A 69 -1.70 8.56 13.84
C MET A 69 -2.95 8.53 14.68
N ARG A 70 -3.15 9.52 15.57
CA ARG A 70 -4.34 9.67 16.41
C ARG A 70 -4.87 11.09 16.33
N LEU A 71 -6.19 11.21 16.20
CA LEU A 71 -6.89 12.47 16.28
C LEU A 71 -7.48 12.68 17.66
N GLU A 72 -7.49 13.93 18.10
CA GLU A 72 -8.23 14.40 19.23
C GLU A 72 -9.05 15.63 18.84
N LEU A 73 -10.36 15.48 18.91
CA LEU A 73 -11.32 16.55 18.69
C LEU A 73 -11.57 17.24 20.02
N VAL A 74 -11.35 18.54 20.08
CA VAL A 74 -11.63 19.36 21.28
C VAL A 74 -12.80 20.31 20.99
N LEU A 75 -13.74 20.40 21.89
CA LEU A 75 -14.88 21.31 21.82
C LEU A 75 -14.63 22.58 22.63
N THR A 76 -15.33 23.64 22.28
CA THR A 76 -15.26 24.95 22.96
C THR A 76 -15.66 24.91 24.44
N ASP A 77 -16.35 23.86 24.90
CA ASP A 77 -16.69 23.62 26.29
C ASP A 77 -15.65 22.77 27.05
N GLY A 78 -14.52 22.45 26.41
CA GLY A 78 -13.40 21.70 26.97
C GLY A 78 -13.52 20.16 26.89
N ARG A 79 -14.62 19.61 26.37
CA ARG A 79 -14.72 18.16 26.15
C ARG A 79 -13.81 17.75 25.01
N SER A 80 -13.17 16.60 25.15
CA SER A 80 -12.35 16.02 24.07
C SER A 80 -12.81 14.60 23.73
N PHE A 81 -12.60 14.24 22.47
CA PHE A 81 -12.95 12.94 21.90
C PHE A 81 -11.79 12.41 21.06
N SER A 82 -11.42 11.16 21.31
CA SER A 82 -10.37 10.47 20.57
C SER A 82 -10.60 8.96 20.59
N SER A 83 -9.73 8.18 19.99
CA SER A 83 -9.80 6.72 20.03
C SER A 83 -9.80 6.14 21.47
N SER A 84 -9.21 6.83 22.43
CA SER A 84 -9.14 6.40 23.83
C SER A 84 -10.38 6.76 24.65
N SER A 85 -11.22 7.68 24.18
CA SER A 85 -12.40 8.19 24.92
C SER A 85 -13.74 7.91 24.24
N THR A 86 -13.74 7.24 23.09
CA THR A 86 -14.95 6.83 22.38
C THR A 86 -15.37 5.41 22.72
N SER A 87 -16.67 5.12 22.65
CA SER A 87 -17.18 3.76 22.88
C SER A 87 -16.70 2.78 21.80
N GLY A 88 -16.54 1.50 22.16
CA GLY A 88 -16.18 0.45 21.22
C GLY A 88 -17.14 0.33 20.02
N SER A 89 -18.39 0.75 20.15
CA SER A 89 -19.36 0.79 19.06
C SER A 89 -18.97 1.79 17.97
N LEU A 90 -18.41 2.94 18.33
CA LEU A 90 -17.95 3.95 17.38
C LEU A 90 -16.65 3.52 16.67
N GLN A 91 -15.84 2.72 17.34
CA GLN A 91 -14.59 2.17 16.79
C GLN A 91 -14.82 0.92 15.94
N GLY A 92 -15.99 0.29 16.06
CA GLY A 92 -16.35 -0.92 15.34
C GLY A 92 -16.54 -0.70 13.83
N SER A 93 -16.56 -1.79 13.07
CA SER A 93 -16.61 -1.80 11.60
C SER A 93 -17.79 -1.04 10.99
N TYR A 94 -18.89 -0.89 11.71
CA TYR A 94 -20.09 -0.22 11.20
C TYR A 94 -19.96 1.31 11.19
N PHE A 95 -19.43 1.91 12.27
CA PHE A 95 -19.26 3.36 12.33
C PHE A 95 -17.88 3.82 11.91
N ALA A 96 -16.88 2.94 11.97
CA ALA A 96 -15.51 3.12 11.49
C ALA A 96 -14.96 4.54 11.70
N SER A 97 -15.17 5.07 12.91
CA SER A 97 -14.80 6.46 13.24
C SER A 97 -13.26 6.55 13.28
N PRO A 98 -12.62 7.26 12.35
CA PRO A 98 -11.18 7.23 12.18
C PRO A 98 -10.47 8.16 13.15
N PHE A 99 -10.56 7.87 14.45
CA PHE A 99 -9.78 8.59 15.46
C PHE A 99 -8.32 8.13 15.54
N SER A 100 -8.00 6.96 14.95
CA SER A 100 -6.62 6.51 14.81
C SER A 100 -6.45 5.54 13.64
N TRP A 101 -5.29 5.58 13.00
CA TRP A 101 -4.90 4.66 11.92
C TRP A 101 -3.39 4.46 11.91
N GLY A 102 -2.96 3.26 11.52
CA GLY A 102 -1.56 2.94 11.32
C GLY A 102 -1.08 3.31 9.92
N VAL A 103 0.11 3.87 9.83
CA VAL A 103 0.79 4.19 8.58
C VAL A 103 2.12 3.42 8.57
N PRO A 104 2.15 2.20 8.01
CA PRO A 104 3.38 1.44 7.92
C PRO A 104 4.34 2.08 6.92
N ILE A 105 5.63 2.05 7.24
CA ILE A 105 6.69 2.38 6.30
C ILE A 105 6.85 1.20 5.36
N LEU A 106 6.44 1.38 4.12
CA LEU A 106 6.58 0.37 3.09
C LEU A 106 7.89 0.56 2.33
N CYS A 107 8.38 -0.52 1.68
CA CYS A 107 9.51 -0.42 0.76
C CYS A 107 9.16 0.60 -0.32
N GLN A 108 9.92 1.68 -0.44
CA GLN A 108 9.98 2.38 -1.70
C GLN A 108 10.74 1.48 -2.68
N PRO A 109 10.15 1.11 -3.83
CA PRO A 109 10.89 0.37 -4.83
C PRO A 109 12.02 1.28 -5.32
N VAL A 110 13.21 0.74 -5.35
CA VAL A 110 14.32 1.39 -6.04
C VAL A 110 13.98 1.36 -7.54
N ASP A 111 14.20 2.47 -8.24
CA ASP A 111 14.09 2.48 -9.70
C ASP A 111 15.09 1.52 -10.34
N GLY A 112 14.70 0.92 -11.43
CA GLY A 112 15.53 -0.04 -12.17
C GLY A 112 14.78 -1.28 -12.61
N ASP A 113 15.54 -2.21 -13.14
CA ASP A 113 15.04 -3.46 -13.69
C ASP A 113 15.02 -4.55 -12.62
N TYR A 114 13.86 -5.15 -12.42
CA TYR A 114 13.64 -6.28 -11.53
C TYR A 114 13.47 -7.54 -12.35
N LEU A 115 14.43 -8.47 -12.22
CA LEU A 115 14.33 -9.78 -12.82
C LEU A 115 13.36 -10.64 -12.00
N ILE A 116 12.30 -11.08 -12.64
CA ILE A 116 11.29 -11.96 -12.05
C ILE A 116 11.58 -13.39 -12.52
N ASP A 117 12.00 -14.24 -11.59
CA ASP A 117 12.18 -15.67 -11.84
C ASP A 117 10.88 -16.39 -11.49
N MET A 118 10.19 -16.88 -12.51
CA MET A 118 8.89 -17.53 -12.41
C MET A 118 9.08 -19.03 -12.48
N GLN A 119 8.46 -19.77 -11.56
CA GLN A 119 8.56 -21.22 -11.51
C GLN A 119 7.18 -21.85 -11.38
N ASP A 120 7.02 -22.97 -12.04
CA ASP A 120 5.85 -23.83 -11.95
C ASP A 120 6.25 -25.29 -11.77
N SER A 121 5.75 -25.94 -10.71
CA SER A 121 6.11 -27.30 -10.35
C SER A 121 5.42 -28.37 -11.22
N PHE A 122 4.30 -28.03 -11.85
CA PHE A 122 3.57 -28.94 -12.71
C PHE A 122 4.06 -28.88 -14.16
N GLY A 123 4.69 -27.78 -14.58
CA GLY A 123 5.18 -27.59 -15.91
C GLY A 123 4.09 -27.28 -16.94
N ASP A 124 2.98 -26.76 -16.50
CA ASP A 124 1.84 -26.37 -17.35
C ASP A 124 1.60 -24.85 -17.34
N GLY A 125 2.55 -24.10 -16.78
CA GLY A 125 2.52 -22.64 -16.72
C GLY A 125 1.56 -22.10 -15.65
N TRP A 126 1.45 -20.78 -15.59
CA TRP A 126 0.57 -20.15 -14.61
C TRP A 126 -0.87 -20.10 -15.11
N GLN A 127 -1.71 -20.88 -14.46
CA GLN A 127 -3.14 -20.94 -14.72
C GLN A 127 -3.85 -20.33 -13.51
N THR A 128 -4.20 -19.07 -13.61
CA THR A 128 -4.68 -18.29 -12.48
C THR A 128 -6.19 -18.08 -12.46
N ASP A 129 -6.90 -18.64 -13.43
CA ASP A 129 -8.37 -18.65 -13.46
C ASP A 129 -8.95 -20.02 -13.84
N ALA A 130 -10.27 -20.16 -13.71
CA ALA A 130 -10.98 -21.40 -13.98
C ALA A 130 -11.00 -21.79 -15.48
N GLY A 131 -10.52 -20.93 -16.36
CA GLY A 131 -10.48 -21.14 -17.81
C GLY A 131 -9.12 -21.54 -18.34
N ASN A 132 -8.16 -21.91 -17.49
CA ASN A 132 -6.77 -22.16 -17.84
C ASN A 132 -6.06 -20.92 -18.43
N GLY A 133 -6.47 -19.77 -18.00
CA GLY A 133 -5.86 -18.50 -18.33
C GLY A 133 -5.63 -17.68 -17.06
N GLY A 134 -5.62 -16.37 -17.19
CA GLY A 134 -5.62 -15.49 -16.04
C GLY A 134 -4.54 -14.41 -16.05
N SER A 135 -4.44 -13.74 -14.93
CA SER A 135 -3.50 -12.64 -14.72
C SER A 135 -2.13 -13.15 -14.30
N GLY A 136 -1.11 -12.41 -14.69
CA GLY A 136 0.24 -12.57 -14.16
C GLY A 136 0.47 -11.82 -12.84
N LEU A 137 1.74 -11.77 -12.45
CA LEU A 137 2.20 -10.86 -11.42
C LEU A 137 2.12 -9.43 -11.94
N LYS A 138 1.43 -8.57 -11.24
CA LYS A 138 1.31 -7.15 -11.56
C LYS A 138 2.13 -6.30 -10.59
N ALA A 139 2.89 -5.36 -11.13
CA ALA A 139 3.42 -4.23 -10.40
C ALA A 139 2.55 -3.00 -10.71
N VAL A 140 1.78 -2.55 -9.74
CA VAL A 140 0.97 -1.32 -9.84
C VAL A 140 1.80 -0.19 -9.27
N LEU A 141 2.26 0.71 -10.13
CA LEU A 141 3.21 1.76 -9.82
C LEU A 141 2.49 3.10 -9.78
N THR A 142 2.64 3.85 -8.70
CA THR A 142 2.20 5.24 -8.63
C THR A 142 3.39 6.14 -8.89
N LEU A 143 3.31 6.94 -9.94
CA LEU A 143 4.37 7.87 -10.36
C LEU A 143 4.28 9.20 -9.61
N ALA A 144 5.31 10.02 -9.72
CA ALA A 144 5.41 11.31 -9.01
C ALA A 144 4.30 12.32 -9.38
N ASP A 145 3.72 12.19 -10.57
CA ASP A 145 2.58 13.01 -11.04
C ASP A 145 1.21 12.48 -10.59
N GLY A 146 1.20 11.39 -9.79
CA GLY A 146 -0.01 10.71 -9.35
C GLY A 146 -0.62 9.76 -10.35
N SER A 147 -0.04 9.61 -11.54
CA SER A 147 -0.49 8.63 -12.52
C SER A 147 -0.14 7.20 -12.10
N THR A 148 -0.84 6.21 -12.66
CA THR A 148 -0.63 4.80 -12.40
C THR A 148 -0.10 4.13 -13.66
N LEU A 149 1.00 3.38 -13.52
CA LEU A 149 1.53 2.46 -14.52
C LEU A 149 1.34 1.04 -13.99
N ILE A 150 0.91 0.12 -14.87
CA ILE A 150 0.79 -1.30 -14.53
C ILE A 150 1.73 -2.08 -15.45
N GLU A 151 2.69 -2.75 -14.84
CA GLU A 151 3.54 -3.74 -15.49
C GLU A 151 3.06 -5.12 -15.10
N GLU A 152 2.93 -6.02 -16.05
CA GLU A 152 2.44 -7.38 -15.80
C GLU A 152 3.33 -8.41 -16.51
N VAL A 153 3.68 -9.47 -15.78
CA VAL A 153 4.44 -10.59 -16.28
C VAL A 153 3.85 -11.91 -15.82
N GLY A 154 3.97 -12.95 -16.63
CA GLY A 154 3.45 -14.27 -16.27
C GLY A 154 4.00 -15.35 -17.18
N MET A 155 3.87 -16.60 -16.73
CA MET A 155 4.30 -17.76 -17.50
C MET A 155 3.22 -18.16 -18.50
N CYS A 156 3.63 -18.48 -19.71
CA CYS A 156 2.76 -19.09 -20.71
C CYS A 156 2.26 -20.47 -20.25
N SER A 157 1.08 -20.83 -20.67
CA SER A 157 0.51 -22.17 -20.46
C SER A 157 0.11 -22.79 -21.80
N PRO A 158 0.31 -24.12 -22.00
CA PRO A 158 -0.16 -24.81 -23.19
C PRO A 158 -1.68 -24.94 -23.25
N TYR A 159 -2.37 -24.67 -22.13
CA TYR A 159 -3.82 -24.82 -22.01
C TYR A 159 -4.58 -23.50 -22.17
N GLY A 160 -3.91 -22.42 -22.55
CA GLY A 160 -4.57 -21.16 -22.84
C GLY A 160 -5.59 -21.29 -23.97
N SER A 161 -6.72 -20.59 -23.82
CA SER A 161 -7.87 -20.72 -24.74
C SER A 161 -7.57 -20.27 -26.15
N ASP A 162 -6.58 -19.43 -26.34
CA ASP A 162 -6.40 -18.70 -27.60
C ASP A 162 -5.23 -19.19 -28.44
N ASN A 163 -4.27 -19.87 -27.83
CA ASN A 163 -3.17 -20.50 -28.57
C ASN A 163 -2.28 -21.39 -27.70
N ILE A 164 -1.68 -22.37 -28.31
CA ILE A 164 -0.64 -23.18 -27.73
C ILE A 164 0.49 -22.25 -27.22
N GLY A 165 0.71 -22.24 -25.95
CA GLY A 165 1.77 -21.45 -25.33
C GLY A 165 1.37 -20.08 -24.78
N SER A 166 0.10 -19.75 -24.81
CA SER A 166 -0.39 -18.45 -24.38
C SER A 166 -1.66 -18.57 -23.56
N ALA A 167 -1.54 -18.85 -22.29
CA ALA A 167 -2.67 -18.67 -21.37
C ALA A 167 -2.94 -17.19 -21.12
N MET A 168 -1.97 -16.35 -21.42
CA MET A 168 -2.08 -14.91 -21.35
C MET A 168 -1.95 -14.36 -22.76
N ASP A 169 -2.77 -13.36 -23.07
CA ASP A 169 -2.80 -12.76 -24.40
C ASP A 169 -1.40 -12.24 -24.78
N PRO A 170 -0.75 -12.82 -25.81
CA PRO A 170 0.55 -12.34 -26.25
C PRO A 170 0.49 -10.90 -26.79
N ALA A 171 -0.67 -10.43 -27.20
CA ALA A 171 -0.84 -9.05 -27.63
C ALA A 171 -0.72 -8.05 -26.46
N MET A 172 -0.93 -8.51 -25.22
CA MET A 172 -0.72 -7.70 -24.02
C MET A 172 0.70 -7.84 -23.43
N GLY A 173 1.55 -8.69 -24.02
CA GLY A 173 2.95 -8.81 -23.61
C GLY A 173 3.19 -9.47 -22.26
N ILE A 174 2.16 -10.09 -21.67
CA ILE A 174 2.21 -10.64 -20.33
C ILE A 174 2.68 -12.09 -20.23
N CYS A 175 2.70 -12.79 -21.35
CA CYS A 175 3.15 -14.17 -21.42
C CYS A 175 4.66 -14.21 -21.72
N THR A 176 5.44 -14.70 -20.77
CA THR A 176 6.89 -14.84 -20.91
C THR A 176 7.29 -16.32 -20.90
N GLY A 177 8.09 -16.72 -21.83
CA GLY A 177 8.65 -18.05 -21.96
C GLY A 177 8.67 -18.55 -23.40
N PRO A 178 9.44 -19.61 -23.69
CA PRO A 178 9.45 -20.20 -25.01
C PRO A 178 8.11 -20.87 -25.29
N ALA A 179 7.55 -20.58 -26.43
CA ALA A 179 6.29 -21.17 -26.91
C ALA A 179 6.38 -22.70 -27.11
N SER A 180 7.42 -23.37 -26.64
CA SER A 180 7.72 -24.65 -27.25
C SER A 180 8.02 -25.83 -26.36
N THR A 181 8.56 -25.80 -25.15
CA THR A 181 8.99 -27.10 -24.59
C THR A 181 9.09 -27.22 -23.08
N SER A 182 9.03 -26.17 -22.30
CA SER A 182 9.05 -26.32 -20.84
C SER A 182 8.36 -25.14 -20.19
N PHE A 183 7.24 -25.42 -19.56
CA PHE A 183 6.50 -24.44 -18.80
C PHE A 183 6.86 -24.47 -17.31
N TYR A 184 8.00 -25.07 -16.95
CA TYR A 184 8.47 -25.17 -15.58
C TYR A 184 9.12 -23.90 -15.04
N GLY A 185 9.60 -23.03 -15.93
CA GLY A 185 10.22 -21.79 -15.51
C GLY A 185 10.37 -20.80 -16.67
N ALA A 186 10.32 -19.55 -16.32
CA ALA A 186 10.57 -18.43 -17.22
C ALA A 186 11.12 -17.24 -16.44
N THR A 187 11.81 -16.34 -17.13
CA THR A 187 12.25 -15.07 -16.56
C THR A 187 11.68 -13.92 -17.35
N ALA A 188 11.28 -12.88 -16.64
CA ALA A 188 10.83 -11.62 -17.22
C ALA A 188 11.44 -10.44 -16.47
N THR A 189 11.40 -9.27 -17.07
CA THR A 189 11.86 -8.04 -16.43
C THR A 189 10.67 -7.12 -16.22
N ILE A 190 10.52 -6.58 -15.00
CA ILE A 190 9.65 -5.46 -14.69
C ILE A 190 10.54 -4.26 -14.43
N THR A 191 10.31 -3.17 -15.16
CA THR A 191 11.06 -1.93 -14.98
C THR A 191 10.30 -0.97 -14.07
N ILE A 192 10.90 -0.58 -12.95
CA ILE A 192 10.38 0.47 -12.06
C ILE A 192 10.98 1.80 -12.52
N PRO A 193 10.17 2.75 -13.04
CA PRO A 193 10.66 4.04 -13.50
C PRO A 193 11.20 4.88 -12.35
N ALA A 194 12.19 5.72 -12.64
CA ALA A 194 12.68 6.73 -11.70
C ALA A 194 11.55 7.66 -11.26
N GLY A 195 11.50 7.96 -9.95
CA GLY A 195 10.46 8.80 -9.38
C GLY A 195 9.16 8.04 -9.04
N THR A 196 9.12 6.72 -9.14
CA THR A 196 8.01 5.92 -8.62
C THR A 196 7.89 6.12 -7.11
N GLN A 197 6.70 6.53 -6.65
CA GLN A 197 6.45 6.80 -5.24
C GLN A 197 5.95 5.57 -4.49
N LEU A 198 5.23 4.68 -5.18
CA LEU A 198 4.67 3.46 -4.61
C LEU A 198 4.68 2.36 -5.67
N ALA A 199 5.07 1.16 -5.27
CA ALA A 199 4.83 -0.06 -6.04
C ALA A 199 4.07 -1.07 -5.20
N VAL A 200 2.97 -1.55 -5.73
CA VAL A 200 2.17 -2.61 -5.12
C VAL A 200 2.28 -3.85 -6.00
N TRP A 201 2.83 -4.92 -5.44
CA TRP A 201 2.91 -6.21 -6.11
C TRP A 201 1.60 -6.97 -5.88
N GLN A 202 0.89 -7.26 -6.96
CA GLN A 202 -0.36 -8.01 -6.93
C GLN A 202 -0.14 -9.38 -7.53
N TRP A 203 -0.33 -10.41 -6.72
CA TRP A 203 -0.31 -11.79 -7.18
C TRP A 203 -1.72 -12.19 -7.62
N PRO A 204 -1.85 -12.92 -8.73
CA PRO A 204 -3.08 -13.64 -8.99
C PRO A 204 -3.29 -14.64 -7.84
N GLU A 205 -4.49 -14.92 -7.47
CA GLU A 205 -4.98 -15.58 -6.23
C GLU A 205 -4.18 -16.76 -5.62
N ILE A 206 -2.99 -17.06 -6.09
CA ILE A 206 -2.16 -18.19 -5.65
C ILE A 206 -0.82 -17.68 -5.10
N GLY A 207 -0.77 -17.45 -3.78
CA GLY A 207 0.51 -17.35 -3.07
C GLY A 207 0.83 -16.00 -2.46
N ARG A 208 1.44 -16.06 -1.29
CA ARG A 208 1.94 -14.91 -0.52
C ARG A 208 3.33 -14.54 -1.01
N ALA A 209 3.53 -13.28 -1.38
CA ALA A 209 4.87 -12.73 -1.55
C ALA A 209 5.39 -12.19 -0.22
N SER A 210 6.64 -12.45 0.08
CA SER A 210 7.39 -11.75 1.12
C SER A 210 8.54 -11.00 0.48
N CYS A 211 8.65 -9.70 0.74
CA CYS A 211 9.88 -8.96 0.45
C CYS A 211 11.00 -9.49 1.37
N ARG A 212 12.12 -9.88 0.81
CA ARG A 212 13.37 -10.11 1.52
C ARG A 212 14.41 -9.14 1.01
#